data_35ea378f7404f99bd7dafc877c02863f
#
_entry.id   35ea378f7404f99bd7dafc877c02863f
#
_cell.length_a   1.000
_cell.length_b   1.000
_cell.length_c   1.000
_cell.angle_alpha   90.00
_cell.angle_beta   90.00
_cell.angle_gamma   90.00
#
_symmetry.space_group_name_H-M   'P 1'
#
loop_
_entity.id
_entity.type
_entity.pdbx_description
1 polymer ?
#
loop_
_entity_poly.entity_id
_entity_poly.type
_entity_poly.pdbx_seq_one_letter_code
_entity_poly.pdbx_strand_id
1 'polypeptide(L)'
;MEIPRVGLPDALATRLSIAEHHEYLSRRSMLKGAAAGGALLAAGPLLLPVPAHADGARVAPGGRHLAFGRNPRTSMRVAWQTPARVRNPFLRLAEQHGGTGWSHRVPAETRVLHSEVTGVIAPYDQYYLHAEATGLTPGRTYHYAVGHDGFDPAAGDGGAAAVSTFTTAPARGFPCEKFTFTAFGDQGVSTTALAQDGAVARQNPRFHLLAGDIAYADPTGAGNPVGDHADDEHDSYDPKVWDAYLAQIEAVAASVPWMVTTGNHDMEALYSPDGYGGQLKRWDFPGSGPAGCPSVYSFLYGNVGVVSLDANDVSYEIPANLGYSSGGQTAWLRRRLRYLRAQPDVDFVVVFFHHCAYSTTNQHASDGGVRDEWVPLVDEYHVDLVINGHNHIYERTDALRGGRVTRVVGIGDTIDPDHDGTVYATCGGGGRSVYDFPVPDTFTGEYRSYHWTDDGAKAGETVGWSRVRYTGYAFLAIDAQPAWRGHPTTLTVRALREDGTGIDHFTLRRVAGFHTASSGLGTRHRTDAPALGADPGDA
;
A
#
# COMPACT_ATOMS: atom_id res chain seq x y z
N MET A 1 3.83 15.77 35.27
CA MET A 1 3.69 14.55 34.50
C MET A 1 3.78 14.96 33.04
N GLU A 2 4.97 14.82 32.46
CA GLU A 2 5.20 15.19 31.06
C GLU A 2 4.44 14.25 30.16
N ILE A 3 3.64 14.81 29.26
CA ILE A 3 2.91 14.06 28.23
C ILE A 3 3.97 13.56 27.23
N PRO A 4 4.04 12.25 26.91
CA PRO A 4 5.00 11.73 25.95
C PRO A 4 4.83 12.45 24.61
N ARG A 5 5.92 12.93 24.07
CA ARG A 5 5.97 13.56 22.76
C ARG A 5 5.69 12.53 21.69
N VAL A 6 4.87 12.90 20.73
CA VAL A 6 4.61 12.29 19.39
C VAL A 6 5.06 10.82 19.26
N GLY A 7 4.08 9.93 19.26
CA GLY A 7 4.27 8.48 19.21
C GLY A 7 4.29 7.86 20.61
N LEU A 8 3.53 6.77 20.79
CA LEU A 8 3.67 5.97 22.01
C LEU A 8 5.02 5.25 21.96
N PRO A 9 5.83 5.26 23.05
CA PRO A 9 6.97 4.35 23.15
C PRO A 9 6.51 2.91 22.99
N ASP A 10 7.30 2.06 22.32
CA ASP A 10 6.99 0.65 22.06
C ASP A 10 6.42 -0.11 23.24
N ALA A 11 7.06 0.06 24.41
CA ALA A 11 6.61 -0.54 25.67
C ALA A 11 5.17 -0.12 26.09
N LEU A 12 4.64 0.96 25.54
CA LEU A 12 3.28 1.44 25.79
C LEU A 12 2.33 1.02 24.66
N ALA A 13 2.77 1.03 23.41
CA ALA A 13 1.98 0.59 22.26
C ALA A 13 1.61 -0.91 22.36
N THR A 14 2.53 -1.73 22.89
CA THR A 14 2.30 -3.15 23.15
C THR A 14 1.59 -3.44 24.47
N ARG A 15 1.44 -2.46 25.37
CA ARG A 15 0.81 -2.61 26.69
C ARG A 15 -0.54 -1.93 26.83
N LEU A 16 -0.89 -1.05 25.92
CA LEU A 16 -2.21 -0.41 25.95
C LEU A 16 -3.24 -1.37 25.40
N SER A 17 -4.28 -1.60 26.16
CA SER A 17 -5.49 -2.24 25.65
C SER A 17 -6.06 -1.38 24.51
N ILE A 18 -6.82 -1.98 23.64
CA ILE A 18 -7.45 -1.30 22.50
C ILE A 18 -8.38 -0.17 22.97
N ALA A 19 -9.02 -0.33 24.13
CA ALA A 19 -9.80 0.73 24.76
C ALA A 19 -8.93 1.96 25.09
N GLU A 20 -7.73 1.77 25.59
CA GLU A 20 -6.78 2.85 25.87
C GLU A 20 -6.20 3.46 24.59
N HIS A 21 -6.02 2.68 23.51
CA HIS A 21 -5.74 3.21 22.17
C HIS A 21 -6.87 4.09 21.65
N HIS A 22 -8.11 3.66 21.78
CA HIS A 22 -9.29 4.46 21.43
C HIS A 22 -9.41 5.75 22.27
N GLU A 23 -9.09 5.67 23.54
CA GLU A 23 -9.08 6.83 24.43
C GLU A 23 -7.93 7.80 24.08
N TYR A 24 -6.76 7.28 23.73
CA TYR A 24 -5.62 8.06 23.26
C TYR A 24 -5.92 8.76 21.93
N LEU A 25 -6.61 8.10 21.01
CA LEU A 25 -7.10 8.64 19.74
C LEU A 25 -8.42 9.43 19.92
N SER A 26 -8.84 9.71 21.17
CA SER A 26 -10.01 10.53 21.44
C SER A 26 -9.92 11.89 20.73
N ARG A 27 -11.09 12.51 20.47
CA ARG A 27 -11.20 13.84 19.84
C ARG A 27 -10.20 14.87 20.36
N ARG A 28 -9.87 14.81 21.64
CA ARG A 28 -8.95 15.76 22.29
C ARG A 28 -7.49 15.50 21.91
N SER A 29 -7.11 14.27 21.69
CA SER A 29 -5.75 13.89 21.26
C SER A 29 -5.56 14.14 19.77
N MET A 30 -6.57 13.84 18.94
CA MET A 30 -6.58 14.17 17.50
C MET A 30 -6.52 15.68 17.25
N LEU A 31 -7.27 16.48 18.00
CA LEU A 31 -7.23 17.96 17.89
C LEU A 31 -5.87 18.55 18.32
N LYS A 32 -5.17 17.92 19.26
CA LYS A 32 -3.84 18.38 19.67
C LYS A 32 -2.75 18.03 18.66
N GLY A 33 -2.87 16.86 18.01
CA GLY A 33 -1.98 16.46 16.91
C GLY A 33 -2.18 17.33 15.67
N ALA A 34 -3.45 17.67 15.35
CA ALA A 34 -3.80 18.55 14.23
C ALA A 34 -3.33 20.00 14.42
N ALA A 35 -3.27 20.49 15.66
CA ALA A 35 -2.80 21.84 15.94
C ALA A 35 -1.28 22.01 15.77
N ALA A 36 -0.51 20.93 15.81
CA ALA A 36 0.93 20.94 15.57
C ALA A 36 1.33 20.85 14.08
N GLY A 37 0.41 20.39 13.22
CA GLY A 37 0.62 20.25 11.78
C GLY A 37 -0.37 21.10 10.97
N GLY A 38 -0.21 22.42 10.94
CA GLY A 38 -1.03 23.45 10.28
C GLY A 38 -2.20 23.02 9.40
N ALA A 39 -3.40 23.31 9.89
CA ALA A 39 -4.63 23.66 9.17
C ALA A 39 -4.93 22.98 7.82
N LEU A 40 -5.30 21.69 7.83
CA LEU A 40 -6.09 21.08 6.72
C LEU A 40 -6.88 19.83 7.16
N LEU A 41 -7.26 19.74 8.42
CA LEU A 41 -8.21 18.71 8.88
C LEU A 41 -9.54 19.40 9.19
N ALA A 42 -10.37 19.58 8.17
CA ALA A 42 -11.80 19.68 8.40
C ALA A 42 -12.22 18.35 9.04
N ALA A 43 -12.49 18.35 10.34
CA ALA A 43 -12.88 17.19 11.10
C ALA A 43 -14.10 16.53 10.45
N GLY A 44 -13.88 15.41 9.76
CA GLY A 44 -14.95 14.46 9.48
C GLY A 44 -15.53 13.96 10.81
N PRO A 45 -16.81 13.65 10.90
CA PRO A 45 -17.40 13.16 12.13
C PRO A 45 -16.77 11.80 12.48
N LEU A 46 -16.08 11.75 13.61
CA LEU A 46 -15.66 10.50 14.23
C LEU A 46 -16.92 9.66 14.47
N LEU A 47 -16.93 8.44 13.96
CA LEU A 47 -17.98 7.48 14.19
C LEU A 47 -18.04 7.20 15.70
N LEU A 48 -19.04 7.77 16.38
CA LEU A 48 -19.39 7.34 17.71
C LEU A 48 -20.13 6.00 17.58
N PRO A 49 -19.97 5.05 18.49
CA PRO A 49 -20.77 3.84 18.48
C PRO A 49 -22.25 4.24 18.58
N VAL A 50 -22.99 4.08 17.50
CA VAL A 50 -24.44 4.25 17.46
C VAL A 50 -25.06 2.91 17.82
N PRO A 51 -26.06 2.85 18.72
CA PRO A 51 -26.73 1.60 19.05
C PRO A 51 -27.31 0.94 17.79
N ALA A 52 -27.20 -0.37 17.69
CA ALA A 52 -27.47 -1.19 16.53
C ALA A 52 -28.94 -1.24 16.02
N HIS A 53 -29.81 -0.33 16.44
CA HIS A 53 -31.23 -0.33 16.09
C HIS A 53 -31.71 1.08 15.73
N ALA A 54 -31.37 1.49 14.50
CA ALA A 54 -32.01 2.68 13.92
C ALA A 54 -32.47 2.34 12.49
N ASP A 55 -33.64 1.76 12.38
CA ASP A 55 -34.40 1.73 11.13
C ASP A 55 -34.64 3.17 10.65
N GLY A 56 -33.99 3.54 9.52
CA GLY A 56 -34.20 4.83 8.85
C GLY A 56 -33.47 6.04 9.42
N ALA A 57 -32.51 5.88 10.33
CA ALA A 57 -31.69 6.98 10.81
C ALA A 57 -30.76 7.52 9.70
N ARG A 58 -30.50 8.84 9.70
CA ARG A 58 -29.49 9.51 8.87
C ARG A 58 -28.09 9.07 9.31
N VAL A 59 -27.68 7.90 8.85
CA VAL A 59 -26.38 7.32 9.14
C VAL A 59 -25.36 7.93 8.20
N ALA A 60 -24.44 8.71 8.73
CA ALA A 60 -23.37 9.28 7.90
C ALA A 60 -22.38 8.18 7.45
N PRO A 61 -22.06 8.09 6.17
CA PRO A 61 -20.94 7.28 5.68
C PRO A 61 -19.60 7.79 6.22
N GLY A 62 -18.64 6.88 6.42
CA GLY A 62 -17.27 7.19 6.82
C GLY A 62 -16.27 6.18 6.28
N GLY A 63 -14.99 6.40 6.53
CA GLY A 63 -13.93 5.48 6.09
C GLY A 63 -13.82 5.36 4.56
N ARG A 64 -14.13 6.43 3.81
CA ARG A 64 -14.06 6.43 2.35
C ARG A 64 -12.62 6.24 1.89
N HIS A 65 -12.43 5.29 0.99
CA HIS A 65 -11.14 5.03 0.37
C HIS A 65 -11.31 4.61 -1.09
N LEU A 66 -10.33 4.96 -1.89
CA LEU A 66 -10.29 4.69 -3.32
C LEU A 66 -9.30 3.57 -3.62
N ALA A 67 -9.61 2.78 -4.63
CA ALA A 67 -8.65 1.90 -5.29
C ALA A 67 -8.83 2.00 -6.80
N PHE A 68 -7.75 1.76 -7.55
CA PHE A 68 -7.89 1.61 -8.99
C PHE A 68 -8.69 0.34 -9.31
N GLY A 69 -9.58 0.43 -10.29
CA GLY A 69 -10.16 -0.75 -10.92
C GLY A 69 -9.14 -1.44 -11.83
N ARG A 70 -9.60 -2.42 -12.61
CA ARG A 70 -8.74 -3.16 -13.55
C ARG A 70 -7.98 -2.22 -14.51
N ASN A 71 -8.59 -1.12 -14.89
CA ASN A 71 -8.00 -0.09 -15.74
C ASN A 71 -8.06 1.29 -15.09
N PRO A 72 -6.97 1.80 -14.49
CA PRO A 72 -6.94 3.09 -13.80
C PRO A 72 -7.35 4.30 -14.65
N ARG A 73 -7.33 4.16 -15.98
CA ARG A 73 -7.69 5.23 -16.91
C ARG A 73 -9.19 5.40 -17.06
N THR A 74 -9.96 4.33 -16.85
CA THR A 74 -11.38 4.29 -17.19
C THR A 74 -12.27 3.75 -16.08
N SER A 75 -11.69 3.37 -14.93
CA SER A 75 -12.44 2.93 -13.76
C SER A 75 -11.81 3.37 -12.45
N MET A 76 -12.67 3.55 -11.44
CA MET A 76 -12.29 3.84 -10.07
C MET A 76 -13.23 3.11 -9.12
N ARG A 77 -12.68 2.45 -8.11
CA ARG A 77 -13.41 1.80 -7.04
C ARG A 77 -13.47 2.71 -5.83
N VAL A 78 -14.63 2.78 -5.24
CA VAL A 78 -14.92 3.60 -4.05
C VAL A 78 -15.50 2.68 -3.01
N ALA A 79 -14.85 2.56 -1.88
CA ALA A 79 -15.34 1.83 -0.73
C ALA A 79 -15.53 2.76 0.46
N TRP A 80 -16.46 2.42 1.35
CA TRP A 80 -16.76 3.16 2.56
C TRP A 80 -17.45 2.29 3.58
N GLN A 81 -17.64 2.79 4.79
CA GLN A 81 -18.36 2.12 5.88
C GLN A 81 -19.62 2.88 6.28
N THR A 82 -20.54 2.14 6.91
CA THR A 82 -21.63 2.70 7.73
C THR A 82 -21.71 1.94 9.04
N PRO A 83 -22.05 2.63 10.16
CA PRO A 83 -22.11 1.99 11.48
C PRO A 83 -23.30 1.04 11.65
N ALA A 84 -24.21 1.01 10.68
CA ALA A 84 -25.36 0.12 10.64
C ALA A 84 -25.70 -0.23 9.20
N ARG A 85 -26.46 -1.31 9.00
CA ARG A 85 -26.92 -1.72 7.68
C ARG A 85 -27.84 -0.65 7.06
N VAL A 86 -27.52 -0.21 5.85
CA VAL A 86 -28.28 0.78 5.09
C VAL A 86 -28.99 0.16 3.88
N ARG A 87 -29.97 0.87 3.32
CA ARG A 87 -30.70 0.43 2.13
C ARG A 87 -30.27 1.22 0.90
N ASN A 88 -30.22 0.53 -0.24
CA ASN A 88 -29.94 1.13 -1.55
C ASN A 88 -28.70 2.04 -1.56
N PRO A 89 -27.54 1.57 -1.08
CA PRO A 89 -26.32 2.38 -1.11
C PRO A 89 -25.93 2.71 -2.54
N PHE A 90 -25.29 3.87 -2.73
CA PHE A 90 -24.90 4.34 -4.06
C PHE A 90 -23.70 5.27 -4.01
N LEU A 91 -23.01 5.35 -5.15
CA LEU A 91 -22.03 6.36 -5.49
C LEU A 91 -22.65 7.36 -6.48
N ARG A 92 -22.49 8.66 -6.23
CA ARG A 92 -22.72 9.73 -7.21
C ARG A 92 -21.39 10.25 -7.71
N LEU A 93 -21.31 10.58 -8.99
CA LEU A 93 -20.13 11.20 -9.57
C LEU A 93 -20.49 12.15 -10.72
N ALA A 94 -19.62 13.12 -10.96
CA ALA A 94 -19.66 14.03 -12.11
C ALA A 94 -18.25 14.47 -12.49
N GLU A 95 -17.99 14.65 -13.79
CA GLU A 95 -16.74 15.25 -14.25
C GLU A 95 -16.66 16.73 -13.82
N GLN A 96 -15.51 17.18 -13.33
CA GLN A 96 -15.33 18.50 -12.71
C GLN A 96 -15.65 19.68 -13.64
N HIS A 97 -15.54 19.49 -14.95
CA HIS A 97 -15.76 20.56 -15.94
C HIS A 97 -17.15 20.59 -16.55
N GLY A 98 -18.07 19.72 -16.09
CA GLY A 98 -19.41 19.51 -16.67
C GLY A 98 -20.58 20.29 -16.03
N GLY A 99 -20.32 21.13 -15.04
CA GLY A 99 -21.39 21.81 -14.28
C GLY A 99 -21.49 21.36 -12.84
N THR A 100 -22.47 21.93 -12.10
CA THR A 100 -22.68 21.65 -10.65
C THR A 100 -23.58 20.44 -10.37
N GLY A 101 -24.01 19.70 -11.41
CA GLY A 101 -24.93 18.58 -11.30
C GLY A 101 -24.24 17.22 -11.23
N TRP A 102 -24.82 16.26 -10.51
CA TRP A 102 -24.42 14.87 -10.52
C TRP A 102 -24.85 14.21 -11.82
N SER A 103 -23.90 13.68 -12.60
CA SER A 103 -24.18 13.06 -13.92
C SER A 103 -24.46 11.57 -13.85
N HIS A 104 -23.92 10.88 -12.84
CA HIS A 104 -24.04 9.44 -12.70
C HIS A 104 -24.40 9.04 -11.27
N ARG A 105 -25.19 7.97 -11.17
CA ARG A 105 -25.49 7.28 -9.91
C ARG A 105 -25.24 5.78 -10.13
N VAL A 106 -24.27 5.24 -9.39
CA VAL A 106 -23.85 3.84 -9.45
C VAL A 106 -24.36 3.13 -8.19
N PRO A 107 -25.12 2.03 -8.31
CA PRO A 107 -25.49 1.23 -7.15
C PRO A 107 -24.22 0.66 -6.48
N ALA A 108 -24.26 0.54 -5.17
CA ALA A 108 -23.21 -0.09 -4.41
C ALA A 108 -23.68 -1.42 -3.80
N GLU A 109 -22.77 -2.35 -3.66
CA GLU A 109 -23.00 -3.57 -2.87
C GLU A 109 -22.67 -3.35 -1.42
N THR A 110 -23.27 -4.16 -0.55
CA THR A 110 -22.94 -4.20 0.89
C THR A 110 -22.28 -5.54 1.20
N ARG A 111 -21.06 -5.50 1.69
CA ARG A 111 -20.33 -6.67 2.22
C ARG A 111 -20.38 -6.59 3.74
N VAL A 112 -20.93 -7.62 4.36
CA VAL A 112 -21.01 -7.71 5.82
C VAL A 112 -19.87 -8.59 6.33
N LEU A 113 -19.21 -8.13 7.38
CA LEU A 113 -18.22 -8.89 8.12
C LEU A 113 -18.72 -9.07 9.53
N HIS A 114 -18.95 -10.31 9.93
CA HIS A 114 -19.36 -10.68 11.28
C HIS A 114 -18.16 -11.23 12.04
N SER A 115 -17.95 -10.70 13.23
CA SER A 115 -16.88 -11.11 14.13
C SER A 115 -17.48 -11.61 15.43
N GLU A 116 -17.23 -12.86 15.78
CA GLU A 116 -17.62 -13.44 17.07
C GLU A 116 -16.71 -14.63 17.41
N VAL A 117 -16.14 -14.63 18.60
CA VAL A 117 -15.45 -15.78 19.19
C VAL A 117 -15.91 -15.89 20.64
N THR A 118 -16.56 -17.00 20.98
CA THR A 118 -17.14 -17.21 22.30
C THR A 118 -16.12 -16.98 23.42
N GLY A 119 -16.41 -16.01 24.29
CA GLY A 119 -15.54 -15.67 25.41
C GLY A 119 -14.33 -14.76 25.07
N VAL A 120 -14.08 -14.50 23.79
CA VAL A 120 -12.94 -13.69 23.31
C VAL A 120 -13.41 -12.45 22.56
N ILE A 121 -14.22 -12.61 21.52
CA ILE A 121 -14.73 -11.51 20.69
C ILE A 121 -16.26 -11.46 20.82
N ALA A 122 -16.79 -10.37 21.39
CA ALA A 122 -18.22 -10.16 21.41
C ALA A 122 -18.78 -9.95 19.98
N PRO A 123 -20.02 -10.39 19.70
CA PRO A 123 -20.64 -10.22 18.38
C PRO A 123 -20.50 -8.78 17.87
N TYR A 124 -19.92 -8.62 16.68
CA TYR A 124 -19.70 -7.32 16.05
C TYR A 124 -19.86 -7.40 14.54
N ASP A 125 -20.79 -6.58 14.00
CA ASP A 125 -21.03 -6.50 12.58
C ASP A 125 -20.43 -5.22 11.99
N GLN A 126 -19.69 -5.37 10.89
CA GLN A 126 -19.17 -4.27 10.09
C GLN A 126 -19.81 -4.28 8.70
N TYR A 127 -20.16 -3.10 8.20
CA TYR A 127 -20.83 -2.93 6.91
C TYR A 127 -19.94 -2.12 5.98
N TYR A 128 -19.38 -2.81 4.98
CA TYR A 128 -18.54 -2.22 3.93
C TYR A 128 -19.36 -2.10 2.65
N LEU A 129 -19.29 -0.95 2.04
CA LEU A 129 -20.07 -0.63 0.84
C LEU A 129 -19.11 -0.33 -0.30
N HIS A 130 -19.39 -0.88 -1.48
CA HIS A 130 -18.47 -0.87 -2.61
C HIS A 130 -19.19 -0.49 -3.89
N ALA A 131 -18.61 0.43 -4.66
CA ALA A 131 -19.08 0.80 -5.98
C ALA A 131 -17.92 0.97 -6.96
N GLU A 132 -18.06 0.51 -8.18
CA GLU A 132 -17.10 0.73 -9.25
C GLU A 132 -17.67 1.68 -10.31
N ALA A 133 -17.05 2.86 -10.44
CA ALA A 133 -17.31 3.75 -11.56
C ALA A 133 -16.51 3.29 -12.77
N THR A 134 -17.18 3.02 -13.89
CA THR A 134 -16.58 2.58 -15.15
C THR A 134 -16.91 3.52 -16.30
N GLY A 135 -16.24 3.38 -17.44
CA GLY A 135 -16.46 4.24 -18.60
C GLY A 135 -15.98 5.68 -18.42
N LEU A 136 -15.05 5.88 -17.47
CA LEU A 136 -14.48 7.18 -17.18
C LEU A 136 -13.52 7.63 -18.29
N THR A 137 -13.37 8.95 -18.45
CA THR A 137 -12.43 9.54 -19.39
C THR A 137 -11.02 9.58 -18.78
N PRO A 138 -9.97 9.14 -19.51
CA PRO A 138 -8.59 9.21 -19.02
C PRO A 138 -8.13 10.63 -18.72
N GLY A 139 -7.38 10.79 -17.62
CA GLY A 139 -6.77 12.07 -17.22
C GLY A 139 -7.79 13.12 -16.76
N ARG A 140 -8.99 12.70 -16.33
CA ARG A 140 -10.03 13.61 -15.87
C ARG A 140 -10.24 13.52 -14.37
N THR A 141 -10.59 14.66 -13.79
CA THR A 141 -10.98 14.74 -12.37
C THR A 141 -12.49 14.68 -12.25
N TYR A 142 -12.94 13.87 -11.31
CA TYR A 142 -14.33 13.67 -10.98
C TYR A 142 -14.59 14.09 -9.54
N HIS A 143 -15.71 14.75 -9.28
CA HIS A 143 -16.27 14.82 -7.93
C HIS A 143 -17.09 13.57 -7.69
N TYR A 144 -17.07 13.09 -6.48
CA TYR A 144 -17.93 12.00 -6.07
C TYR A 144 -18.44 12.18 -4.64
N ALA A 145 -19.55 11.54 -4.36
CA ALA A 145 -20.11 11.42 -3.02
C ALA A 145 -20.82 10.07 -2.88
N VAL A 146 -20.85 9.55 -1.67
CA VAL A 146 -21.50 8.27 -1.35
C VAL A 146 -22.76 8.52 -0.52
N GLY A 147 -23.79 7.69 -0.70
CA GLY A 147 -25.06 7.84 -0.02
C GLY A 147 -25.85 6.55 0.05
N HIS A 148 -27.04 6.64 0.62
CA HIS A 148 -28.02 5.57 0.77
C HIS A 148 -29.42 6.15 1.03
N ASP A 149 -30.44 5.32 1.14
CA ASP A 149 -31.75 5.78 1.57
C ASP A 149 -31.63 6.45 2.97
N GLY A 150 -32.01 7.71 3.06
CA GLY A 150 -31.90 8.52 4.29
C GLY A 150 -30.65 9.40 4.39
N PHE A 151 -29.67 9.27 3.46
CA PHE A 151 -28.52 10.15 3.36
C PHE A 151 -28.13 10.38 1.88
N ASP A 152 -28.46 11.53 1.33
CA ASP A 152 -28.11 11.90 -0.05
C ASP A 152 -27.36 13.25 -0.10
N PRO A 153 -26.07 13.24 -0.42
CA PRO A 153 -25.30 14.48 -0.58
C PRO A 153 -25.84 15.43 -1.65
N ALA A 154 -26.57 14.92 -2.65
CA ALA A 154 -27.25 15.78 -3.63
C ALA A 154 -28.42 16.57 -3.03
N ALA A 155 -28.97 16.13 -1.91
CA ALA A 155 -29.97 16.84 -1.11
C ALA A 155 -29.35 17.74 -0.03
N GLY A 156 -28.01 17.80 0.05
CA GLY A 156 -27.26 18.62 1.01
C GLY A 156 -26.82 17.88 2.28
N ASP A 157 -27.06 16.57 2.39
CA ASP A 157 -26.61 15.79 3.53
C ASP A 157 -25.06 15.74 3.60
N GLY A 158 -24.51 15.93 4.80
CA GLY A 158 -23.07 15.95 5.04
C GLY A 158 -22.33 17.20 4.53
N GLY A 159 -23.02 18.10 3.82
CA GLY A 159 -22.43 19.35 3.32
C GLY A 159 -21.21 19.13 2.41
N ALA A 160 -20.29 20.09 2.40
CA ALA A 160 -19.08 20.02 1.56
C ALA A 160 -18.16 18.83 1.93
N ALA A 161 -18.16 18.38 3.17
CA ALA A 161 -17.33 17.25 3.62
C ALA A 161 -17.76 15.90 3.01
N ALA A 162 -19.02 15.79 2.54
CA ALA A 162 -19.50 14.58 1.88
C ALA A 162 -18.95 14.40 0.44
N VAL A 163 -18.36 15.46 -0.14
CA VAL A 163 -17.87 15.46 -1.53
C VAL A 163 -16.35 15.34 -1.54
N SER A 164 -15.84 14.37 -2.29
CA SER A 164 -14.42 14.18 -2.55
C SER A 164 -14.16 14.20 -4.05
N THR A 165 -12.89 14.14 -4.43
CA THR A 165 -12.48 14.10 -5.84
C THR A 165 -11.47 12.98 -6.09
N PHE A 166 -11.42 12.50 -7.31
CA PHE A 166 -10.33 11.65 -7.80
C PHE A 166 -9.98 12.01 -9.25
N THR A 167 -8.79 11.61 -9.67
CA THR A 167 -8.34 11.78 -11.05
C THR A 167 -7.96 10.43 -11.64
N THR A 168 -8.50 10.13 -12.83
CA THR A 168 -8.15 8.91 -13.57
C THR A 168 -6.73 8.99 -14.11
N ALA A 169 -6.09 7.84 -14.35
CA ALA A 169 -4.77 7.79 -14.97
C ALA A 169 -4.80 8.42 -16.39
N PRO A 170 -3.68 9.01 -16.87
CA PRO A 170 -3.61 9.63 -18.19
C PRO A 170 -3.73 8.59 -19.31
N ALA A 171 -4.16 9.04 -20.50
CA ALA A 171 -4.22 8.21 -21.68
C ALA A 171 -2.84 7.67 -22.07
N ARG A 172 -2.80 6.45 -22.64
CA ARG A 172 -1.55 5.84 -23.13
C ARG A 172 -1.00 6.56 -24.35
N GLY A 173 0.32 6.54 -24.50
CA GLY A 173 0.99 7.00 -25.72
C GLY A 173 1.03 8.52 -25.92
N PHE A 174 0.51 9.31 -24.98
CA PHE A 174 0.64 10.76 -24.96
C PHE A 174 1.72 11.21 -23.99
N PRO A 175 2.29 12.42 -24.19
CA PRO A 175 3.17 12.99 -23.19
C PRO A 175 2.45 13.03 -21.85
N CYS A 176 2.85 12.16 -20.94
CA CYS A 176 2.35 12.19 -19.57
C CYS A 176 3.06 13.31 -18.84
N GLU A 177 2.31 14.15 -18.13
CA GLU A 177 2.91 15.09 -17.19
C GLU A 177 3.65 14.34 -16.09
N LYS A 178 4.62 14.99 -15.47
CA LYS A 178 5.25 14.45 -14.27
C LYS A 178 4.20 14.21 -13.19
N PHE A 179 4.38 13.17 -12.42
CA PHE A 179 3.50 12.87 -11.30
C PHE A 179 4.28 12.27 -10.14
N THR A 180 3.71 12.38 -8.96
CA THR A 180 4.26 11.80 -7.73
C THR A 180 3.35 10.67 -7.28
N PHE A 181 3.92 9.60 -6.77
CA PHE A 181 3.24 8.62 -5.94
C PHE A 181 4.03 8.37 -4.66
N THR A 182 3.39 7.82 -3.66
CA THR A 182 4.00 7.63 -2.35
C THR A 182 3.92 6.18 -1.93
N ALA A 183 4.77 5.75 -1.00
CA ALA A 183 4.74 4.40 -0.46
C ALA A 183 5.26 4.34 0.96
N PHE A 184 4.71 3.43 1.76
CA PHE A 184 5.23 2.89 3.01
C PHE A 184 4.55 1.55 3.31
N GLY A 185 4.95 0.83 4.35
CA GLY A 185 4.27 -0.30 4.98
C GLY A 185 4.10 -0.08 6.47
N ASP A 186 3.46 -1.03 7.15
CA ASP A 186 3.46 -1.12 8.62
C ASP A 186 2.82 0.11 9.29
N GLN A 187 1.60 0.41 8.89
CA GLN A 187 0.97 1.67 9.29
C GLN A 187 0.29 1.58 10.67
N GLY A 188 -0.70 0.71 10.81
CA GLY A 188 -1.53 0.63 12.00
C GLY A 188 -2.31 1.91 12.32
N VAL A 189 -2.79 2.00 13.57
CA VAL A 189 -3.57 3.13 14.08
C VAL A 189 -2.78 3.83 15.19
N SER A 190 -2.29 5.05 14.90
CA SER A 190 -1.52 5.84 15.86
C SER A 190 -1.48 7.32 15.47
N THR A 191 -1.04 8.18 16.40
CA THR A 191 -0.80 9.60 16.07
C THR A 191 0.31 9.78 15.06
N THR A 192 1.30 8.89 15.05
CA THR A 192 2.38 8.90 14.07
C THR A 192 1.86 8.49 12.69
N ALA A 193 1.06 7.44 12.60
CA ALA A 193 0.41 7.04 11.35
C ALA A 193 -0.43 8.19 10.76
N LEU A 194 -1.21 8.88 11.60
CA LEU A 194 -1.96 10.06 11.18
C LEU A 194 -1.06 11.21 10.70
N ALA A 195 0.11 11.42 11.34
CA ALA A 195 1.08 12.41 10.90
C ALA A 195 1.71 12.03 9.54
N GLN A 196 1.97 10.74 9.32
CA GLN A 196 2.43 10.20 8.03
C GLN A 196 1.37 10.40 6.93
N ASP A 197 0.09 10.16 7.21
CA ASP A 197 -1.00 10.45 6.25
C ASP A 197 -0.98 11.93 5.83
N GLY A 198 -0.85 12.83 6.80
CA GLY A 198 -0.70 14.26 6.51
C GLY A 198 0.55 14.59 5.69
N ALA A 199 1.66 13.88 5.91
CA ALA A 199 2.89 14.06 5.14
C ALA A 199 2.74 13.54 3.70
N VAL A 200 2.09 12.41 3.51
CA VAL A 200 1.71 11.86 2.20
C VAL A 200 0.82 12.85 1.44
N ALA A 201 -0.21 13.38 2.08
CA ALA A 201 -1.12 14.36 1.46
C ALA A 201 -0.38 15.60 0.94
N ARG A 202 0.63 16.08 1.67
CA ARG A 202 1.46 17.24 1.26
C ARG A 202 2.27 17.00 -0.03
N GLN A 203 2.52 15.73 -0.41
CA GLN A 203 3.18 15.40 -1.67
C GLN A 203 2.23 15.45 -2.88
N ASN A 204 0.92 15.62 -2.66
CA ASN A 204 -0.11 15.60 -3.71
C ASN A 204 0.02 14.37 -4.64
N PRO A 205 0.08 13.15 -4.11
CA PRO A 205 0.33 11.96 -4.90
C PRO A 205 -0.87 11.58 -5.76
N ARG A 206 -0.61 10.93 -6.87
CA ARG A 206 -1.65 10.36 -7.74
C ARG A 206 -2.19 9.02 -7.22
N PHE A 207 -1.40 8.31 -6.44
CA PHE A 207 -1.76 7.11 -5.70
C PHE A 207 -0.74 6.87 -4.58
N HIS A 208 -1.13 6.05 -3.62
CA HIS A 208 -0.27 5.57 -2.54
C HIS A 208 -0.15 4.05 -2.61
N LEU A 209 1.04 3.51 -2.34
CA LEU A 209 1.31 2.08 -2.22
C LEU A 209 1.52 1.74 -0.73
N LEU A 210 0.69 0.86 -0.20
CA LEU A 210 0.84 0.36 1.17
C LEU A 210 1.40 -1.07 1.12
N ALA A 211 2.65 -1.22 1.54
CA ALA A 211 3.41 -2.46 1.43
C ALA A 211 3.11 -3.45 2.58
N GLY A 212 1.83 -3.70 2.85
CA GLY A 212 1.36 -4.67 3.83
C GLY A 212 1.38 -4.17 5.28
N ASP A 213 0.89 -5.01 6.17
CA ASP A 213 0.68 -4.73 7.60
C ASP A 213 -0.13 -3.45 7.80
N ILE A 214 -1.40 -3.55 7.41
CA ILE A 214 -2.26 -2.39 7.20
C ILE A 214 -2.72 -1.80 8.53
N ALA A 215 -3.53 -2.55 9.28
CA ALA A 215 -4.25 -2.04 10.45
C ALA A 215 -3.75 -2.59 11.78
N TYR A 216 -3.12 -3.77 11.78
CA TYR A 216 -2.73 -4.50 13.00
C TYR A 216 -3.92 -4.81 13.92
N ALA A 217 -5.05 -5.21 13.34
CA ALA A 217 -6.18 -5.74 14.09
C ALA A 217 -5.86 -7.09 14.73
N ASP A 218 -4.95 -7.84 14.13
CA ASP A 218 -4.21 -8.97 14.72
C ASP A 218 -2.80 -8.50 15.08
N PRO A 219 -2.48 -8.34 16.37
CA PRO A 219 -1.18 -7.83 16.79
C PRO A 219 -0.05 -8.84 16.69
N THR A 220 -0.32 -10.16 16.58
CA THR A 220 0.74 -11.18 16.50
C THR A 220 1.35 -11.32 15.14
N GLY A 221 0.54 -11.19 14.08
CA GLY A 221 0.98 -11.38 12.72
C GLY A 221 1.49 -12.79 12.39
N ALA A 222 1.09 -13.78 13.18
CA ALA A 222 1.50 -15.18 12.97
C ALA A 222 0.72 -15.85 11.82
N GLY A 223 -0.33 -15.20 11.31
CA GLY A 223 -1.20 -15.73 10.27
C GLY A 223 -2.09 -16.89 10.72
N ASN A 224 -2.09 -17.20 11.99
CA ASN A 224 -2.81 -18.36 12.53
C ASN A 224 -4.29 -18.05 12.77
N PRO A 225 -5.15 -19.08 12.80
CA PRO A 225 -6.55 -18.93 13.21
C PRO A 225 -6.68 -18.33 14.61
N VAL A 226 -7.66 -17.46 14.79
CA VAL A 226 -7.98 -16.87 16.11
C VAL A 226 -8.10 -17.91 17.22
N GLY A 227 -8.56 -19.13 16.89
CA GLY A 227 -8.66 -20.23 17.86
C GLY A 227 -7.32 -20.69 18.44
N ASP A 228 -6.25 -20.56 17.71
CA ASP A 228 -4.91 -20.96 18.16
C ASP A 228 -4.26 -19.91 19.08
N HIS A 229 -4.80 -18.70 19.08
CA HIS A 229 -4.35 -17.58 19.91
C HIS A 229 -5.25 -17.31 21.10
N ALA A 230 -6.37 -18.02 21.24
CA ALA A 230 -7.36 -17.78 22.30
C ALA A 230 -6.77 -17.96 23.72
N ASP A 231 -5.66 -18.67 23.83
CA ASP A 231 -4.95 -18.92 25.09
C ASP A 231 -3.76 -17.97 25.32
N ASP A 232 -3.42 -17.10 24.35
CA ASP A 232 -2.36 -16.13 24.49
C ASP A 232 -2.92 -14.82 25.10
N GLU A 233 -2.54 -14.52 26.34
CA GLU A 233 -2.97 -13.31 27.06
C GLU A 233 -2.63 -12.00 26.32
N HIS A 234 -1.78 -12.06 25.30
CA HIS A 234 -1.26 -10.89 24.59
C HIS A 234 -1.79 -10.75 23.19
N ASP A 235 -2.58 -11.72 22.69
CA ASP A 235 -3.05 -11.78 21.33
C ASP A 235 -4.58 -11.75 21.25
N SER A 236 -5.13 -10.55 21.23
CA SER A 236 -6.55 -10.35 21.00
C SER A 236 -6.79 -9.64 19.68
N TYR A 237 -7.29 -10.37 18.68
CA TYR A 237 -7.85 -9.74 17.47
C TYR A 237 -9.00 -8.80 17.86
N ASP A 238 -8.94 -7.53 17.40
CA ASP A 238 -10.06 -6.59 17.56
C ASP A 238 -10.52 -6.04 16.21
N PRO A 239 -11.72 -6.44 15.73
CA PRO A 239 -12.27 -5.93 14.48
C PRO A 239 -12.45 -4.42 14.44
N LYS A 240 -12.61 -3.74 15.59
CA LYS A 240 -12.81 -2.29 15.68
C LYS A 240 -11.58 -1.49 15.30
N VAL A 241 -10.39 -2.10 15.32
CA VAL A 241 -9.16 -1.47 14.84
C VAL A 241 -9.31 -1.09 13.36
N TRP A 242 -10.01 -1.90 12.57
CA TRP A 242 -10.28 -1.58 11.17
C TRP A 242 -11.17 -0.36 11.00
N ASP A 243 -12.16 -0.14 11.87
CA ASP A 243 -13.01 1.05 11.82
C ASP A 243 -12.18 2.31 12.10
N ALA A 244 -11.31 2.23 13.11
CA ALA A 244 -10.39 3.31 13.45
C ALA A 244 -9.39 3.58 12.31
N TYR A 245 -8.85 2.53 11.70
CA TYR A 245 -7.93 2.62 10.58
C TYR A 245 -8.56 3.31 9.36
N LEU A 246 -9.73 2.86 8.93
CA LEU A 246 -10.41 3.46 7.78
C LEU A 246 -10.83 4.91 8.05
N ALA A 247 -11.21 5.23 9.29
CA ALA A 247 -11.48 6.61 9.70
C ALA A 247 -10.20 7.47 9.67
N GLN A 248 -9.05 6.91 10.07
CA GLN A 248 -7.76 7.59 10.05
C GLN A 248 -7.33 7.96 8.62
N ILE A 249 -7.36 7.01 7.70
CA ILE A 249 -6.87 7.24 6.33
C ILE A 249 -7.84 8.04 5.45
N GLU A 250 -9.11 8.18 5.81
CA GLU A 250 -10.14 8.80 4.98
C GLU A 250 -9.74 10.19 4.48
N ALA A 251 -9.07 11.00 5.32
CA ALA A 251 -8.63 12.34 4.96
C ALA A 251 -7.77 12.39 3.69
N VAL A 252 -7.06 11.31 3.38
CA VAL A 252 -6.21 11.16 2.19
C VAL A 252 -6.81 10.17 1.21
N ALA A 253 -7.17 8.98 1.66
CA ALA A 253 -7.63 7.87 0.83
C ALA A 253 -8.96 8.15 0.14
N ALA A 254 -9.76 9.10 0.63
CA ALA A 254 -10.95 9.57 -0.09
C ALA A 254 -10.64 10.32 -1.39
N SER A 255 -9.39 10.73 -1.64
CA SER A 255 -9.01 11.46 -2.87
C SER A 255 -7.79 10.87 -3.57
N VAL A 256 -7.02 10.04 -2.87
CA VAL A 256 -5.82 9.37 -3.37
C VAL A 256 -6.07 7.86 -3.35
N PRO A 257 -6.05 7.17 -4.49
CA PRO A 257 -6.15 5.71 -4.50
C PRO A 257 -5.11 5.07 -3.58
N TRP A 258 -5.60 4.28 -2.61
CA TRP A 258 -4.82 3.61 -1.57
C TRP A 258 -4.64 2.16 -1.97
N MET A 259 -3.49 1.87 -2.62
CA MET A 259 -3.22 0.59 -3.25
C MET A 259 -2.46 -0.30 -2.28
N VAL A 260 -3.16 -1.25 -1.67
CA VAL A 260 -2.60 -2.09 -0.61
C VAL A 260 -2.14 -3.45 -1.15
N THR A 261 -1.07 -4.00 -0.56
CA THR A 261 -0.81 -5.44 -0.54
C THR A 261 -1.04 -5.98 0.86
N THR A 262 -0.98 -7.28 1.06
CA THR A 262 -1.12 -7.91 2.38
C THR A 262 0.24 -8.20 3.00
N GLY A 263 0.35 -7.96 4.31
CA GLY A 263 1.43 -8.42 5.16
C GLY A 263 1.00 -9.59 6.04
N ASN A 264 1.84 -9.99 6.98
CA ASN A 264 1.53 -11.10 7.89
C ASN A 264 0.46 -10.74 8.93
N HIS A 265 0.37 -9.47 9.37
CA HIS A 265 -0.70 -8.99 10.25
C HIS A 265 -2.05 -8.79 9.55
N ASP A 266 -2.14 -9.00 8.24
CA ASP A 266 -3.37 -8.87 7.47
C ASP A 266 -4.06 -10.22 7.22
N MET A 267 -3.45 -11.33 7.61
CA MET A 267 -4.02 -12.67 7.53
C MET A 267 -4.89 -12.95 8.76
N GLU A 268 -6.19 -12.90 8.57
CA GLU A 268 -7.20 -13.03 9.63
C GLU A 268 -8.00 -14.32 9.46
N ALA A 269 -7.49 -15.41 9.98
CA ALA A 269 -8.09 -16.75 9.80
C ALA A 269 -9.48 -16.90 10.43
N LEU A 270 -9.91 -15.95 11.26
CA LEU A 270 -11.31 -15.87 11.74
C LEU A 270 -12.33 -15.89 10.60
N TYR A 271 -12.00 -15.30 9.45
CA TYR A 271 -12.96 -15.07 8.36
C TYR A 271 -12.82 -16.04 7.18
N SER A 272 -11.68 -16.68 7.04
CA SER A 272 -11.43 -17.72 6.05
C SER A 272 -10.17 -18.51 6.39
N PRO A 273 -10.08 -19.78 5.97
CA PRO A 273 -8.91 -20.62 6.26
C PRO A 273 -7.58 -20.09 5.72
N ASP A 274 -7.63 -19.29 4.64
CA ASP A 274 -6.49 -18.64 4.03
C ASP A 274 -6.16 -17.26 4.64
N GLY A 275 -6.98 -16.79 5.58
CA GLY A 275 -6.81 -15.51 6.26
C GLY A 275 -7.29 -14.26 5.50
N TYR A 276 -7.74 -14.38 4.25
CA TYR A 276 -8.06 -13.20 3.42
C TYR A 276 -9.54 -12.82 3.37
N GLY A 277 -10.41 -13.57 4.05
CA GLY A 277 -11.85 -13.33 4.05
C GLY A 277 -12.23 -11.93 4.52
N GLY A 278 -11.55 -11.40 5.55
CA GLY A 278 -11.71 -10.03 6.03
C GLY A 278 -11.27 -9.00 5.00
N GLN A 279 -10.11 -9.20 4.38
CA GLN A 279 -9.54 -8.29 3.38
C GLN A 279 -10.46 -8.15 2.16
N LEU A 280 -11.06 -9.26 1.69
CA LEU A 280 -12.03 -9.26 0.58
C LEU A 280 -13.35 -8.52 0.92
N LYS A 281 -13.65 -8.31 2.20
CA LYS A 281 -14.81 -7.51 2.61
C LYS A 281 -14.49 -6.03 2.66
N ARG A 282 -13.26 -5.66 3.04
CA ARG A 282 -12.83 -4.28 3.26
C ARG A 282 -12.32 -3.60 1.99
N TRP A 283 -11.51 -4.33 1.21
CA TRP A 283 -10.80 -3.77 0.07
C TRP A 283 -11.38 -4.21 -1.28
N ASP A 284 -11.23 -3.32 -2.25
CA ASP A 284 -11.41 -3.62 -3.66
C ASP A 284 -10.05 -3.68 -4.35
N PHE A 285 -9.61 -4.88 -4.67
CA PHE A 285 -8.37 -5.09 -5.43
C PHE A 285 -8.63 -4.99 -6.94
N PRO A 286 -7.66 -4.54 -7.77
CA PRO A 286 -7.83 -4.43 -9.22
C PRO A 286 -8.25 -5.73 -9.94
N GLY A 287 -7.97 -6.89 -9.36
CA GLY A 287 -8.40 -8.18 -9.88
C GLY A 287 -7.68 -8.60 -11.17
N SER A 288 -6.47 -8.08 -11.41
CA SER A 288 -5.61 -8.44 -12.54
C SER A 288 -4.60 -9.55 -12.22
N GLY A 289 -4.61 -10.05 -10.98
CA GLY A 289 -3.76 -11.13 -10.48
C GLY A 289 -4.31 -12.53 -10.72
N PRO A 290 -3.62 -13.55 -10.23
CA PRO A 290 -4.10 -14.94 -10.33
C PRO A 290 -5.31 -15.15 -9.40
N ALA A 291 -6.15 -16.12 -9.75
CA ALA A 291 -7.28 -16.50 -8.92
C ALA A 291 -6.81 -16.95 -7.52
N GLY A 292 -7.54 -16.58 -6.48
CA GLY A 292 -7.20 -16.91 -5.10
C GLY A 292 -6.13 -16.02 -4.45
N CYS A 293 -5.58 -15.04 -5.18
CA CYS A 293 -4.56 -14.13 -4.67
C CYS A 293 -5.09 -12.68 -4.70
N PRO A 294 -5.90 -12.25 -3.73
CA PRO A 294 -6.63 -10.98 -3.83
C PRO A 294 -5.75 -9.74 -3.90
N SER A 295 -4.66 -9.69 -3.14
CA SER A 295 -3.73 -8.55 -3.10
C SER A 295 -2.63 -8.61 -4.18
N VAL A 296 -2.67 -9.61 -5.06
CA VAL A 296 -1.77 -9.74 -6.21
C VAL A 296 -2.40 -9.11 -7.43
N TYR A 297 -1.81 -8.03 -7.92
CA TYR A 297 -2.32 -7.29 -9.07
C TYR A 297 -1.24 -6.44 -9.73
N SER A 298 -1.59 -5.85 -10.86
CA SER A 298 -0.75 -4.82 -11.47
C SER A 298 -1.60 -3.76 -12.15
N PHE A 299 -1.03 -2.58 -12.33
CA PHE A 299 -1.65 -1.50 -13.08
C PHE A 299 -0.58 -0.63 -13.75
N LEU A 300 -1.03 0.22 -14.69
CA LEU A 300 -0.20 1.19 -15.38
C LEU A 300 -0.67 2.61 -15.01
N TYR A 301 0.27 3.46 -14.59
CA TYR A 301 0.02 4.88 -14.42
C TYR A 301 1.12 5.68 -15.12
N GLY A 302 0.73 6.48 -16.11
CA GLY A 302 1.71 7.17 -16.95
C GLY A 302 2.69 6.19 -17.61
N ASN A 303 3.97 6.38 -17.34
CA ASN A 303 5.07 5.54 -17.84
C ASN A 303 5.59 4.52 -16.81
N VAL A 304 4.85 4.30 -15.71
CA VAL A 304 5.23 3.36 -14.64
C VAL A 304 4.27 2.18 -14.61
N GLY A 305 4.82 0.97 -14.70
CA GLY A 305 4.13 -0.29 -14.39
C GLY A 305 4.33 -0.64 -12.92
N VAL A 306 3.24 -0.84 -12.19
CA VAL A 306 3.26 -1.22 -10.77
C VAL A 306 2.75 -2.64 -10.61
N VAL A 307 3.45 -3.44 -9.81
CA VAL A 307 3.09 -4.83 -9.49
C VAL A 307 3.03 -4.99 -7.98
N SER A 308 1.89 -5.45 -7.48
CA SER A 308 1.66 -5.87 -6.10
C SER A 308 1.80 -7.38 -5.98
N LEU A 309 2.52 -7.85 -4.97
CA LEU A 309 2.66 -9.27 -4.65
C LEU A 309 2.32 -9.53 -3.19
N ASP A 310 1.91 -10.75 -2.90
CA ASP A 310 1.65 -11.23 -1.55
C ASP A 310 2.80 -12.15 -1.08
N ALA A 311 3.68 -11.61 -0.26
CA ALA A 311 4.87 -12.33 0.17
C ALA A 311 4.59 -13.48 1.16
N ASN A 312 3.38 -13.56 1.74
CA ASN A 312 2.97 -14.68 2.58
C ASN A 312 3.02 -16.03 1.81
N ASP A 313 2.89 -16.00 0.47
CA ASP A 313 2.98 -17.18 -0.40
C ASP A 313 4.39 -17.81 -0.43
N VAL A 314 5.42 -17.02 -0.14
CA VAL A 314 6.82 -17.45 -0.31
C VAL A 314 7.68 -17.25 0.94
N SER A 315 7.17 -16.61 1.98
CA SER A 315 7.94 -16.28 3.18
C SER A 315 8.38 -17.53 3.94
N TYR A 316 9.67 -17.61 4.23
CA TYR A 316 10.24 -18.63 5.12
C TYR A 316 10.18 -18.20 6.58
N GLU A 317 10.11 -16.91 6.86
CA GLU A 317 10.00 -16.41 8.23
C GLU A 317 8.63 -16.71 8.84
N ILE A 318 7.56 -16.46 8.09
CA ILE A 318 6.18 -16.65 8.53
C ILE A 318 5.46 -17.61 7.57
N PRO A 319 5.66 -18.91 7.72
CA PRO A 319 5.24 -19.91 6.73
C PRO A 319 3.76 -20.29 6.80
N ALA A 320 2.92 -19.56 7.55
CA ALA A 320 1.50 -19.88 7.73
C ALA A 320 0.75 -20.08 6.39
N ASN A 321 1.06 -19.26 5.39
CA ASN A 321 0.48 -19.34 4.05
C ASN A 321 1.48 -19.75 2.96
N LEU A 322 2.63 -20.30 3.34
CA LEU A 322 3.66 -20.71 2.38
C LEU A 322 3.09 -21.66 1.33
N GLY A 323 3.23 -21.27 0.06
CA GLY A 323 2.77 -22.08 -1.08
C GLY A 323 1.26 -22.08 -1.32
N TYR A 324 0.49 -21.16 -0.72
CA TYR A 324 -0.97 -21.16 -0.86
C TYR A 324 -1.43 -20.99 -2.31
N SER A 325 -0.68 -20.30 -3.15
CA SER A 325 -0.98 -20.13 -4.58
C SER A 325 -0.53 -21.32 -5.44
N SER A 326 0.14 -22.32 -4.85
CA SER A 326 0.77 -23.46 -5.56
C SER A 326 1.67 -23.02 -6.74
N GLY A 327 2.44 -21.93 -6.54
CA GLY A 327 3.32 -21.33 -7.55
C GLY A 327 2.58 -20.48 -8.60
N GLY A 328 1.26 -20.33 -8.46
CA GLY A 328 0.43 -19.53 -9.39
C GLY A 328 0.85 -18.07 -9.43
N GLN A 329 1.23 -17.50 -8.28
CA GLN A 329 1.69 -16.13 -8.16
C GLN A 329 3.05 -15.91 -8.87
N THR A 330 4.04 -16.76 -8.64
CA THR A 330 5.35 -16.68 -9.31
C THR A 330 5.23 -16.84 -10.83
N ALA A 331 4.37 -17.78 -11.28
CA ALA A 331 4.10 -17.95 -12.71
C ALA A 331 3.40 -16.72 -13.33
N TRP A 332 2.47 -16.10 -12.61
CA TRP A 332 1.82 -14.86 -13.03
C TRP A 332 2.82 -13.70 -13.07
N LEU A 333 3.66 -13.54 -12.04
CA LEU A 333 4.70 -12.50 -11.97
C LEU A 333 5.61 -12.55 -13.20
N ARG A 334 6.10 -13.74 -13.58
CA ARG A 334 6.92 -13.94 -14.78
C ARG A 334 6.22 -13.44 -16.04
N ARG A 335 4.95 -13.78 -16.24
CA ARG A 335 4.17 -13.32 -17.39
C ARG A 335 3.95 -11.81 -17.37
N ARG A 336 3.66 -11.27 -16.18
CA ARG A 336 3.37 -9.84 -16.01
C ARG A 336 4.59 -8.97 -16.23
N LEU A 337 5.74 -9.33 -15.68
CA LEU A 337 7.00 -8.61 -15.90
C LEU A 337 7.40 -8.61 -17.39
N ARG A 338 7.28 -9.77 -18.05
CA ARG A 338 7.49 -9.86 -19.50
C ARG A 338 6.56 -8.93 -20.28
N TYR A 339 5.28 -8.92 -19.92
CA TYR A 339 4.29 -8.03 -20.55
C TYR A 339 4.67 -6.55 -20.35
N LEU A 340 4.96 -6.13 -19.13
CA LEU A 340 5.29 -4.74 -18.82
C LEU A 340 6.55 -4.27 -19.58
N ARG A 341 7.58 -5.11 -19.64
CA ARG A 341 8.81 -4.78 -20.37
C ARG A 341 8.64 -4.75 -21.89
N ALA A 342 7.63 -5.39 -22.40
CA ALA A 342 7.30 -5.32 -23.83
C ALA A 342 6.47 -4.09 -24.20
N GLN A 343 5.92 -3.34 -23.22
CA GLN A 343 5.12 -2.15 -23.50
C GLN A 343 6.01 -0.96 -23.87
N PRO A 344 5.77 -0.30 -25.01
CA PRO A 344 6.64 0.81 -25.47
C PRO A 344 6.47 2.10 -24.64
N ASP A 345 5.41 2.21 -23.87
CA ASP A 345 5.09 3.36 -23.04
C ASP A 345 5.32 3.11 -21.53
N VAL A 346 5.94 1.96 -21.18
CA VAL A 346 6.38 1.67 -19.81
C VAL A 346 7.88 1.85 -19.72
N ASP A 347 8.33 2.88 -19.04
CA ASP A 347 9.75 3.14 -18.83
C ASP A 347 10.26 2.45 -17.55
N PHE A 348 9.44 2.46 -16.48
CA PHE A 348 9.82 1.89 -15.18
C PHE A 348 8.84 0.81 -14.73
N VAL A 349 9.38 -0.21 -14.06
CA VAL A 349 8.60 -1.23 -13.36
C VAL A 349 8.95 -1.19 -11.88
N VAL A 350 7.94 -0.95 -11.05
CA VAL A 350 8.02 -0.95 -9.60
C VAL A 350 7.27 -2.16 -9.08
N VAL A 351 7.91 -2.97 -8.26
CA VAL A 351 7.28 -4.11 -7.57
C VAL A 351 7.21 -3.79 -6.09
N PHE A 352 6.08 -4.04 -5.43
CA PHE A 352 5.99 -3.87 -3.99
C PHE A 352 5.31 -5.07 -3.32
N PHE A 353 5.79 -5.42 -2.16
CA PHE A 353 5.30 -6.51 -1.33
C PHE A 353 5.86 -6.36 0.09
N HIS A 354 5.35 -7.16 1.03
CA HIS A 354 5.62 -6.94 2.44
C HIS A 354 7.01 -7.41 2.89
N HIS A 355 7.28 -8.72 2.94
CA HIS A 355 8.53 -9.28 3.49
C HIS A 355 9.76 -8.87 2.68
N CYS A 356 10.86 -8.55 3.36
CA CYS A 356 12.04 -7.97 2.73
C CYS A 356 12.94 -9.05 2.11
N ALA A 357 13.27 -8.91 0.82
CA ALA A 357 14.37 -9.69 0.23
C ALA A 357 15.70 -9.31 0.87
N TYR A 358 15.89 -8.04 1.22
CA TYR A 358 17.15 -7.51 1.74
C TYR A 358 16.89 -6.52 2.88
N SER A 359 17.25 -6.88 4.10
CA SER A 359 17.27 -6.02 5.27
C SER A 359 18.30 -6.50 6.29
N THR A 360 18.77 -5.60 7.12
CA THR A 360 19.80 -5.88 8.15
C THR A 360 19.31 -5.55 9.55
N THR A 361 17.99 -5.49 9.77
CA THR A 361 17.43 -5.27 11.11
C THR A 361 17.70 -6.44 12.06
N ASN A 362 17.60 -6.17 13.36
CA ASN A 362 17.72 -7.21 14.39
C ASN A 362 16.50 -8.15 14.43
N GLN A 363 15.32 -7.65 14.05
CA GLN A 363 14.04 -8.34 14.23
C GLN A 363 13.81 -9.40 13.14
N HIS A 364 13.61 -8.95 11.92
CA HIS A 364 13.17 -9.83 10.82
C HIS A 364 14.28 -10.08 9.78
N ALA A 365 15.17 -9.07 9.54
CA ALA A 365 16.23 -9.13 8.53
C ALA A 365 15.69 -9.49 7.14
N SER A 366 16.34 -10.42 6.43
CA SER A 366 16.00 -10.79 5.06
C SER A 366 15.19 -12.09 5.01
N ASP A 367 14.21 -12.18 4.12
CA ASP A 367 13.45 -13.40 3.86
C ASP A 367 14.05 -14.18 2.69
N GLY A 368 14.46 -15.44 2.95
CA GLY A 368 15.07 -16.30 1.96
C GLY A 368 14.11 -16.78 0.88
N GLY A 369 12.84 -17.00 1.22
CA GLY A 369 11.83 -17.45 0.27
C GLY A 369 11.56 -16.40 -0.82
N VAL A 370 11.50 -15.13 -0.42
CA VAL A 370 11.43 -14.01 -1.38
C VAL A 370 12.67 -13.98 -2.28
N ARG A 371 13.87 -14.21 -1.70
CA ARG A 371 15.11 -14.26 -2.48
C ARG A 371 15.11 -15.41 -3.50
N ASP A 372 14.68 -16.57 -3.09
CA ASP A 372 14.71 -17.78 -3.91
C ASP A 372 13.69 -17.72 -5.06
N GLU A 373 12.48 -17.25 -4.78
CA GLU A 373 11.37 -17.30 -5.74
C GLU A 373 11.30 -16.08 -6.66
N TRP A 374 11.52 -14.86 -6.12
CA TRP A 374 11.20 -13.65 -6.87
C TRP A 374 12.42 -12.82 -7.29
N VAL A 375 13.52 -12.81 -6.52
CA VAL A 375 14.73 -12.07 -6.93
C VAL A 375 15.26 -12.52 -8.30
N PRO A 376 15.26 -13.82 -8.66
CA PRO A 376 15.65 -14.24 -10.01
C PRO A 376 14.78 -13.62 -11.12
N LEU A 377 13.47 -13.42 -10.87
CA LEU A 377 12.57 -12.77 -11.82
C LEU A 377 12.78 -11.26 -11.87
N VAL A 378 13.02 -10.65 -10.71
CA VAL A 378 13.38 -9.22 -10.62
C VAL A 378 14.63 -8.94 -11.47
N ASP A 379 15.63 -9.79 -11.38
CA ASP A 379 16.87 -9.68 -12.15
C ASP A 379 16.66 -9.98 -13.65
N GLU A 380 15.91 -11.06 -13.97
CA GLU A 380 15.64 -11.48 -15.36
C GLU A 380 14.92 -10.38 -16.15
N TYR A 381 13.98 -9.68 -15.50
CA TYR A 381 13.16 -8.65 -16.15
C TYR A 381 13.61 -7.23 -15.81
N HIS A 382 14.78 -7.05 -15.19
CA HIS A 382 15.36 -5.75 -14.86
C HIS A 382 14.36 -4.82 -14.18
N VAL A 383 13.70 -5.30 -13.11
CA VAL A 383 12.84 -4.46 -12.28
C VAL A 383 13.66 -3.28 -11.76
N ASP A 384 13.09 -2.08 -11.78
CA ASP A 384 13.82 -0.85 -11.47
C ASP A 384 13.91 -0.60 -9.96
N LEU A 385 12.80 -0.83 -9.27
CA LEU A 385 12.64 -0.56 -7.85
C LEU A 385 11.77 -1.63 -7.21
N VAL A 386 12.23 -2.16 -6.07
CA VAL A 386 11.42 -2.99 -5.18
C VAL A 386 11.17 -2.22 -3.89
N ILE A 387 9.91 -2.19 -3.43
CA ILE A 387 9.50 -1.52 -2.18
C ILE A 387 8.96 -2.57 -1.22
N ASN A 388 9.47 -2.57 0.01
CA ASN A 388 9.07 -3.50 1.06
C ASN A 388 8.58 -2.76 2.33
N GLY A 389 7.77 -3.47 3.15
CA GLY A 389 7.44 -3.16 4.52
C GLY A 389 8.18 -4.08 5.50
N HIS A 390 7.43 -4.63 6.50
CA HIS A 390 7.83 -5.66 7.45
C HIS A 390 8.91 -5.24 8.46
N ASN A 391 9.98 -4.65 8.02
CA ASN A 391 10.99 -4.07 8.89
C ASN A 391 10.68 -2.59 9.14
N HIS A 392 10.33 -2.24 10.37
CA HIS A 392 9.83 -0.92 10.76
C HIS A 392 10.96 0.12 10.82
N ILE A 393 11.58 0.36 9.67
CA ILE A 393 12.71 1.28 9.46
C ILE A 393 12.67 1.83 8.01
N TYR A 394 13.63 2.67 7.69
CA TYR A 394 14.04 2.88 6.32
C TYR A 394 15.41 2.26 6.08
N GLU A 395 15.50 1.37 5.08
CA GLU A 395 16.76 0.81 4.62
C GLU A 395 16.77 0.74 3.09
N ARG A 396 17.88 1.16 2.48
CA ARG A 396 18.05 1.10 1.04
C ARG A 396 19.34 0.38 0.66
N THR A 397 19.23 -0.51 -0.30
CA THR A 397 20.39 -1.19 -0.85
C THR A 397 21.13 -0.33 -1.89
N ASP A 398 22.35 -0.69 -2.19
CA ASP A 398 22.98 -0.39 -3.48
C ASP A 398 22.18 -1.05 -4.62
N ALA A 399 22.54 -0.77 -5.87
CA ALA A 399 21.96 -1.49 -6.99
C ALA A 399 22.50 -2.93 -7.02
N LEU A 400 21.59 -3.91 -7.10
CA LEU A 400 21.90 -5.34 -6.99
C LEU A 400 21.53 -6.10 -8.26
N ARG A 401 22.31 -7.13 -8.55
CA ARG A 401 21.97 -8.20 -9.50
C ARG A 401 22.61 -9.52 -9.05
N GLY A 402 21.83 -10.60 -9.05
CA GLY A 402 22.27 -11.90 -8.54
C GLY A 402 22.71 -11.83 -7.07
N GLY A 403 22.04 -11.02 -6.25
CA GLY A 403 22.36 -10.83 -4.84
C GLY A 403 23.68 -10.09 -4.56
N ARG A 404 24.30 -9.48 -5.58
CA ARG A 404 25.59 -8.78 -5.46
C ARG A 404 25.46 -7.32 -5.83
N VAL A 405 26.25 -6.47 -5.18
CA VAL A 405 26.38 -5.05 -5.54
C VAL A 405 27.02 -4.94 -6.92
N THR A 406 26.29 -4.39 -7.86
CA THR A 406 26.77 -4.08 -9.21
C THR A 406 27.14 -2.60 -9.35
N ARG A 407 26.48 -1.74 -8.56
CA ARG A 407 26.75 -0.31 -8.51
C ARG A 407 26.50 0.23 -7.10
N VAL A 408 27.47 0.92 -6.54
CA VAL A 408 27.29 1.71 -5.32
C VAL A 408 26.43 2.93 -5.63
N VAL A 409 25.40 3.17 -4.81
CA VAL A 409 24.43 4.24 -5.01
C VAL A 409 24.43 5.17 -3.80
N GLY A 410 25.17 6.25 -3.89
CA GLY A 410 25.20 7.29 -2.87
C GLY A 410 23.91 8.11 -2.83
N ILE A 411 23.76 8.93 -1.77
CA ILE A 411 22.67 9.92 -1.70
C ILE A 411 22.87 10.95 -2.82
N GLY A 412 21.83 11.18 -3.63
CA GLY A 412 21.87 12.09 -4.76
C GLY A 412 22.34 11.49 -6.07
N ASP A 413 22.76 10.23 -6.08
CA ASP A 413 23.25 9.58 -7.30
C ASP A 413 22.12 9.34 -8.32
N THR A 414 22.54 9.29 -9.58
CA THR A 414 21.71 8.84 -10.70
C THR A 414 22.31 7.55 -11.26
N ILE A 415 21.46 6.54 -11.43
CA ILE A 415 21.85 5.23 -11.97
C ILE A 415 20.95 4.82 -13.15
N ASP A 416 21.44 3.88 -13.95
CA ASP A 416 20.69 3.24 -15.02
C ASP A 416 20.36 1.80 -14.62
N PRO A 417 19.10 1.47 -14.26
CA PRO A 417 18.74 0.14 -13.75
C PRO A 417 19.02 -1.01 -14.74
N ASP A 418 19.05 -0.74 -16.05
CA ASP A 418 19.37 -1.76 -17.05
C ASP A 418 20.82 -2.25 -16.90
N HIS A 419 21.72 -1.34 -16.61
CA HIS A 419 23.14 -1.62 -16.41
C HIS A 419 23.46 -1.91 -14.94
N ASP A 420 22.97 -1.06 -14.06
CA ASP A 420 23.42 -1.00 -12.69
C ASP A 420 22.68 -1.98 -11.77
N GLY A 421 21.47 -2.43 -12.13
CA GLY A 421 20.69 -3.39 -11.34
C GLY A 421 19.53 -2.76 -10.59
N THR A 422 18.85 -3.57 -9.77
CA THR A 422 17.66 -3.20 -9.02
C THR A 422 18.03 -2.57 -7.67
N VAL A 423 17.33 -1.52 -7.28
CA VAL A 423 17.39 -0.95 -5.92
C VAL A 423 16.20 -1.48 -5.11
N TYR A 424 16.50 -1.93 -3.88
CA TYR A 424 15.48 -2.35 -2.91
C TYR A 424 15.38 -1.30 -1.81
N ALA A 425 14.17 -0.86 -1.52
CA ALA A 425 13.88 0.14 -0.50
C ALA A 425 12.85 -0.41 0.49
N THR A 426 13.30 -0.78 1.68
CA THR A 426 12.44 -1.12 2.80
C THR A 426 11.98 0.17 3.47
N CYS A 427 10.67 0.35 3.60
CA CYS A 427 10.07 1.52 4.21
C CYS A 427 8.86 1.10 5.06
N GLY A 428 9.12 0.37 6.14
CA GLY A 428 8.13 -0.09 7.11
C GLY A 428 7.88 0.90 8.25
N GLY A 429 8.29 2.14 8.08
CA GLY A 429 8.11 3.21 9.07
C GLY A 429 6.77 3.95 8.97
N GLY A 430 5.68 3.29 8.52
CA GLY A 430 4.38 3.91 8.29
C GLY A 430 3.63 4.39 9.54
N GLY A 431 3.93 3.82 10.71
CA GLY A 431 3.24 4.25 11.94
C GLY A 431 3.38 3.31 13.14
N ARG A 432 3.82 2.06 12.92
CA ARG A 432 4.14 1.12 14.01
C ARG A 432 5.50 1.42 14.60
N SER A 433 5.75 0.88 15.79
CA SER A 433 7.00 1.06 16.52
C SER A 433 8.22 0.67 15.70
N VAL A 434 9.24 1.52 15.74
CA VAL A 434 10.45 1.35 14.92
C VAL A 434 11.36 0.26 15.47
N TYR A 435 12.09 -0.41 14.58
CA TYR A 435 13.09 -1.41 14.89
C TYR A 435 14.51 -0.82 14.91
N ASP A 436 15.46 -1.63 15.38
CA ASP A 436 16.86 -1.26 15.47
C ASP A 436 17.71 -2.07 14.49
N PHE A 437 18.84 -1.50 14.15
CA PHE A 437 19.92 -2.19 13.46
C PHE A 437 20.97 -2.71 14.46
N PRO A 438 21.62 -3.86 14.16
CA PRO A 438 22.69 -4.42 15.01
C PRO A 438 23.94 -3.54 15.05
N VAL A 439 24.06 -2.59 14.13
CA VAL A 439 25.16 -1.61 14.03
C VAL A 439 24.57 -0.23 13.75
N PRO A 440 25.30 0.86 14.11
CA PRO A 440 24.84 2.23 13.88
C PRO A 440 24.43 2.52 12.43
N ASP A 441 23.61 3.56 12.23
CA ASP A 441 23.06 4.02 10.95
C ASP A 441 24.12 4.46 9.92
N THR A 442 25.39 4.51 10.29
CA THR A 442 26.49 4.89 9.42
C THR A 442 27.02 3.68 8.65
N PHE A 443 27.12 3.80 7.33
CA PHE A 443 27.75 2.77 6.51
C PHE A 443 29.24 2.68 6.81
N THR A 444 29.67 1.49 7.26
CA THR A 444 31.07 1.20 7.60
C THR A 444 31.69 0.12 6.70
N GLY A 445 31.00 -0.31 5.64
CA GLY A 445 31.43 -1.38 4.77
C GLY A 445 30.56 -2.62 4.89
N GLU A 446 31.13 -3.73 5.36
CA GLU A 446 30.39 -4.98 5.54
C GLU A 446 29.72 -5.07 6.90
N TYR A 447 28.53 -5.69 6.92
CA TYR A 447 27.76 -5.94 8.13
C TYR A 447 27.49 -7.42 8.29
N ARG A 448 27.38 -7.87 9.53
CA ARG A 448 26.83 -9.18 9.84
C ARG A 448 25.32 -9.07 9.97
N SER A 449 24.61 -9.92 9.24
CA SER A 449 23.17 -10.04 9.22
C SER A 449 22.79 -11.51 9.11
N TYR A 450 21.53 -11.79 8.86
CA TYR A 450 21.03 -13.14 8.59
C TYR A 450 19.87 -13.08 7.60
N HIS A 451 19.53 -14.23 7.05
CA HIS A 451 18.30 -14.43 6.32
C HIS A 451 17.61 -15.71 6.80
N TRP A 452 16.31 -15.74 6.66
CA TRP A 452 15.51 -16.93 6.96
C TRP A 452 15.67 -17.97 5.86
N THR A 453 15.75 -19.23 6.25
CA THR A 453 15.90 -20.38 5.36
C THR A 453 14.64 -21.25 5.36
N ASP A 454 14.51 -22.14 4.38
CA ASP A 454 13.33 -22.98 4.16
C ASP A 454 13.00 -23.95 5.32
N ASP A 455 13.96 -24.21 6.19
CA ASP A 455 13.76 -24.99 7.42
C ASP A 455 13.36 -24.12 8.64
N GLY A 456 13.08 -22.82 8.42
CA GLY A 456 12.71 -21.88 9.47
C GLY A 456 13.87 -21.44 10.37
N ALA A 457 15.11 -21.67 9.95
CA ALA A 457 16.30 -21.24 10.67
C ALA A 457 16.80 -19.86 10.18
N LYS A 458 17.74 -19.29 10.93
CA LYS A 458 18.44 -18.06 10.58
C LYS A 458 19.85 -18.38 10.12
N ALA A 459 20.13 -18.24 8.84
CA ALA A 459 21.47 -18.38 8.30
C ALA A 459 22.23 -17.05 8.36
N GLY A 460 23.35 -17.03 9.05
CA GLY A 460 24.20 -15.83 9.14
C GLY A 460 24.84 -15.48 7.81
N GLU A 461 24.89 -14.19 7.48
CA GLU A 461 25.53 -13.67 6.30
C GLU A 461 26.34 -12.39 6.58
N THR A 462 27.34 -12.12 5.75
CA THR A 462 28.05 -10.84 5.75
C THR A 462 27.66 -10.08 4.49
N VAL A 463 27.11 -8.88 4.67
CA VAL A 463 26.50 -8.11 3.59
C VAL A 463 27.16 -6.74 3.44
N GLY A 464 27.39 -6.29 2.19
CA GLY A 464 27.92 -4.96 1.87
C GLY A 464 26.95 -4.12 1.04
N TRP A 465 25.73 -4.59 0.88
CA TRP A 465 24.74 -3.95 0.01
C TRP A 465 23.84 -2.92 0.72
N SER A 466 23.77 -2.89 2.04
CA SER A 466 22.95 -1.92 2.79
C SER A 466 23.61 -0.55 2.74
N ARG A 467 23.02 0.40 2.01
CA ARG A 467 23.64 1.70 1.73
C ARG A 467 23.17 2.81 2.66
N VAL A 468 21.88 2.91 2.89
CA VAL A 468 21.29 3.92 3.77
C VAL A 468 20.42 3.22 4.79
N ARG A 469 20.57 3.62 6.05
CA ARG A 469 19.80 3.12 7.19
C ARG A 469 19.27 4.29 7.99
N TYR A 470 18.02 4.18 8.42
CA TYR A 470 17.41 5.17 9.28
C TYR A 470 16.43 4.50 10.23
N THR A 471 16.70 4.62 11.52
CA THR A 471 15.82 4.17 12.60
C THR A 471 14.81 5.28 12.89
N GLY A 472 13.63 5.17 12.32
CA GLY A 472 12.56 6.17 12.49
C GLY A 472 11.45 6.03 11.46
N TYR A 473 10.43 6.83 11.65
CA TYR A 473 9.28 6.88 10.77
C TYR A 473 9.62 7.55 9.44
N ALA A 474 9.21 6.92 8.36
CA ALA A 474 9.53 7.37 7.02
C ALA A 474 8.45 6.98 6.01
N PHE A 475 8.39 7.73 4.92
CA PHE A 475 7.65 7.35 3.72
C PHE A 475 8.47 7.69 2.47
N LEU A 476 8.16 7.01 1.38
CA LEU A 476 8.73 7.31 0.07
C LEU A 476 7.82 8.27 -0.69
N ALA A 477 8.42 9.31 -1.28
CA ALA A 477 7.81 10.14 -2.32
C ALA A 477 8.59 9.93 -3.62
N ILE A 478 7.90 9.45 -4.65
CA ILE A 478 8.52 8.99 -5.89
C ILE A 478 8.00 9.83 -7.04
N ASP A 479 8.90 10.60 -7.65
CA ASP A 479 8.59 11.54 -8.72
C ASP A 479 8.91 10.91 -10.08
N ALA A 480 7.89 10.54 -10.84
CA ALA A 480 8.03 10.04 -12.20
C ALA A 480 8.02 11.21 -13.19
N GLN A 481 9.09 11.34 -13.96
CA GLN A 481 9.26 12.32 -15.02
C GLN A 481 9.40 11.60 -16.37
N PRO A 482 8.36 11.52 -17.18
CA PRO A 482 8.45 10.94 -18.52
C PRO A 482 9.41 11.70 -19.42
N ALA A 483 9.96 11.02 -20.42
CA ALA A 483 10.86 11.63 -21.38
C ALA A 483 10.20 12.79 -22.14
N TRP A 484 10.91 13.90 -22.27
CA TRP A 484 10.41 15.09 -22.96
C TRP A 484 11.52 15.84 -23.69
N ARG A 485 11.33 16.14 -24.99
CA ARG A 485 12.22 16.99 -25.79
C ARG A 485 13.72 16.68 -25.64
N GLY A 486 14.08 15.40 -25.68
CA GLY A 486 15.48 14.94 -25.53
C GLY A 486 15.96 14.77 -24.09
N HIS A 487 15.15 15.07 -23.09
CA HIS A 487 15.44 14.70 -21.72
C HIS A 487 15.09 13.23 -21.48
N PRO A 488 15.94 12.47 -20.78
CA PRO A 488 15.67 11.07 -20.43
C PRO A 488 14.47 10.99 -19.50
N THR A 489 13.86 9.82 -19.44
CA THR A 489 12.87 9.51 -18.41
C THR A 489 13.56 9.24 -17.08
N THR A 490 12.97 9.72 -15.98
CA THR A 490 13.53 9.55 -14.64
C THR A 490 12.46 9.17 -13.62
N LEU A 491 12.90 8.40 -12.61
CA LEU A 491 12.14 8.09 -11.41
C LEU A 491 13.00 8.51 -10.21
N THR A 492 12.67 9.63 -9.58
CA THR A 492 13.41 10.13 -8.42
C THR A 492 12.72 9.66 -7.14
N VAL A 493 13.42 8.87 -6.35
CA VAL A 493 12.94 8.33 -5.07
C VAL A 493 13.49 9.19 -3.94
N ARG A 494 12.62 9.68 -3.08
CA ARG A 494 12.93 10.46 -1.88
C ARG A 494 12.37 9.75 -0.67
N ALA A 495 13.19 9.44 0.32
CA ALA A 495 12.74 9.02 1.63
C ALA A 495 12.63 10.25 2.54
N LEU A 496 11.47 10.44 3.14
CA LEU A 496 11.10 11.62 3.92
C LEU A 496 10.57 11.20 5.29
N ARG A 497 10.80 12.03 6.30
CA ARG A 497 10.14 11.96 7.61
C ARG A 497 8.73 12.54 7.53
N GLU A 498 7.94 12.32 8.57
CA GLU A 498 6.60 12.90 8.73
C GLU A 498 6.58 14.43 8.70
N ASP A 499 7.67 15.11 9.06
CA ASP A 499 7.81 16.56 8.99
C ASP A 499 8.23 17.06 7.59
N GLY A 500 8.53 16.15 6.66
CA GLY A 500 9.01 16.43 5.31
C GLY A 500 10.53 16.55 5.19
N THR A 501 11.28 16.35 6.27
CA THR A 501 12.75 16.35 6.24
C THR A 501 13.26 15.16 5.41
N GLY A 502 14.20 15.41 4.50
CA GLY A 502 14.81 14.37 3.67
C GLY A 502 15.75 13.46 4.46
N ILE A 503 15.61 12.17 4.26
CA ILE A 503 16.52 11.13 4.78
C ILE A 503 17.48 10.70 3.68
N ASP A 504 16.93 10.41 2.49
CA ASP A 504 17.65 9.86 1.35
C ASP A 504 17.00 10.31 0.05
N HIS A 505 17.77 10.33 -1.04
CA HIS A 505 17.24 10.45 -2.39
C HIS A 505 18.21 9.88 -3.41
N PHE A 506 17.68 9.33 -4.49
CA PHE A 506 18.42 8.87 -5.65
C PHE A 506 17.51 8.92 -6.90
N THR A 507 18.09 8.83 -8.08
CA THR A 507 17.36 8.89 -9.34
C THR A 507 17.67 7.68 -10.21
N LEU A 508 16.63 6.98 -10.65
CA LEU A 508 16.69 5.99 -11.70
C LEU A 508 16.45 6.70 -13.03
N ARG A 509 17.33 6.49 -14.00
CA ARG A 509 17.27 7.12 -15.31
C ARG A 509 17.31 6.08 -16.41
N ARG A 510 16.40 6.16 -17.36
CA ARG A 510 16.40 5.33 -18.57
C ARG A 510 16.43 6.19 -19.83
N VAL A 511 16.99 5.64 -20.89
CA VAL A 511 16.82 6.22 -22.22
C VAL A 511 15.46 5.75 -22.76
N ALA A 512 14.54 6.65 -23.00
CA ALA A 512 13.20 6.32 -23.45
C ALA A 512 13.22 5.44 -24.71
N GLY A 513 12.49 4.32 -24.63
CA GLY A 513 12.30 3.42 -25.78
C GLY A 513 13.40 2.38 -26.03
N PHE A 514 14.41 2.27 -25.16
CA PHE A 514 15.38 1.19 -25.20
C PHE A 514 15.16 0.24 -24.01
N HIS A 515 14.56 -0.90 -24.27
CA HIS A 515 14.55 -2.02 -23.35
C HIS A 515 15.47 -3.09 -23.90
N THR A 516 16.59 -3.35 -23.24
CA THR A 516 17.44 -4.51 -23.57
C THR A 516 16.69 -5.75 -23.10
N ALA A 517 16.10 -6.47 -24.05
CA ALA A 517 15.66 -7.84 -23.78
C ALA A 517 16.92 -8.68 -23.52
N SER A 518 17.26 -8.87 -22.26
CA SER A 518 18.28 -9.84 -21.88
C SER A 518 17.71 -11.23 -22.10
N SER A 519 18.38 -11.99 -22.91
CA SER A 519 18.24 -13.39 -23.31
C SER A 519 17.73 -13.59 -24.74
N GLY A 520 18.62 -13.44 -25.71
CA GLY A 520 18.52 -14.10 -27.04
C GLY A 520 17.50 -13.57 -28.03
N LEU A 521 16.73 -12.53 -27.70
CA LEU A 521 15.85 -11.84 -28.63
C LEU A 521 16.44 -10.46 -28.94
N GLY A 522 16.93 -10.32 -30.16
CA GLY A 522 17.63 -9.12 -30.64
C GLY A 522 16.83 -7.83 -30.43
N THR A 523 17.57 -6.73 -30.27
CA THR A 523 17.08 -5.35 -30.23
C THR A 523 16.02 -5.10 -31.31
N ARG A 524 14.76 -4.90 -30.89
CA ARG A 524 13.70 -4.44 -31.79
C ARG A 524 13.51 -2.95 -31.61
N HIS A 525 13.59 -2.20 -32.69
CA HIS A 525 13.21 -0.81 -32.76
C HIS A 525 11.73 -0.65 -32.40
N ARG A 526 11.38 0.47 -31.77
CA ARG A 526 10.02 0.85 -31.32
C ARG A 526 8.94 0.80 -32.43
N THR A 527 9.35 0.76 -33.70
CA THR A 527 8.44 0.74 -34.87
C THR A 527 7.98 -0.66 -35.28
N ASP A 528 8.57 -1.75 -34.73
CA ASP A 528 8.35 -3.11 -35.23
C ASP A 528 7.68 -4.03 -34.20
N ALA A 529 7.19 -3.52 -33.08
CA ALA A 529 6.46 -4.34 -32.13
C ALA A 529 5.05 -4.64 -32.69
N PRO A 530 4.70 -5.93 -32.95
CA PRO A 530 3.32 -6.27 -33.26
C PRO A 530 2.45 -5.85 -32.08
N ALA A 531 1.22 -5.40 -32.35
CA ALA A 531 0.19 -5.20 -31.33
C ALA A 531 0.08 -6.50 -30.54
N LEU A 532 0.72 -6.57 -29.39
CA LEU A 532 0.58 -7.69 -28.49
C LEU A 532 -0.87 -7.70 -28.03
N GLY A 533 -1.52 -8.87 -28.14
CA GLY A 533 -2.91 -9.08 -27.79
C GLY A 533 -3.28 -8.55 -26.40
N ALA A 534 -4.56 -8.58 -26.10
CA ALA A 534 -5.15 -8.09 -24.86
C ALA A 534 -4.27 -8.37 -23.64
N ASP A 535 -4.25 -7.45 -22.69
CA ASP A 535 -3.58 -7.60 -21.39
C ASP A 535 -3.88 -9.01 -20.85
N PRO A 536 -2.88 -9.83 -20.48
CA PRO A 536 -3.13 -11.17 -19.91
C PRO A 536 -3.98 -11.16 -18.64
N GLY A 537 -4.31 -9.99 -18.09
CA GLY A 537 -5.35 -9.79 -17.07
C GLY A 537 -6.76 -9.55 -17.63
N ASP A 538 -6.93 -9.47 -18.96
CA ASP A 538 -8.23 -9.32 -19.63
C ASP A 538 -8.84 -10.66 -20.09
N ALA A 539 -8.16 -11.80 -19.86
CA ALA A 539 -8.62 -13.15 -20.17
C ALA A 539 -9.15 -13.89 -18.94
#